data_a03f8d4a3d2fd70036d50bf0124fd173
#
_entry.id   a03f8d4a3d2fd70036d50bf0124fd173
#
_cell.length_a   1.000
_cell.length_b   1.000
_cell.length_c   1.000
_cell.angle_alpha   90.00
_cell.angle_beta   90.00
_cell.angle_gamma   90.00
#
_symmetry.space_group_name_H-M   'P 1'
#
loop_
_entity.id
_entity.type
_entity.pdbx_description
1 polymer ?
#
loop_
_entity_poly.entity_id
_entity_poly.type
_entity_poly.pdbx_seq_one_letter_code
_entity_poly.pdbx_strand_id
1 'polypeptide(L)'
;MREKLRMIASELLSANWGELKKHTFELQRRDGSWQRQVRETYDRGHGAAVLLFNRDKGTIILTRQFRFPAWYMGDENPWLVEAPAGKLDGDDPLTCAKKEAEEETGYRIHDLTLVATPYMSPGSVTERLWLYVGEYDANARISAGGGLEHEGEDIETLEVPFTEAMAMLERGEIADGKTIILLQHVALKGLL
;
A
#
# COMPACT_ATOMS: atom_id res chain seq x y z
N MET A 1 -4.33 12.70 25.63
CA MET A 1 -4.00 13.33 24.33
C MET A 1 -5.22 13.92 23.62
N ARG A 2 -6.41 13.26 23.63
CA ARG A 2 -7.67 13.82 23.08
C ARG A 2 -8.12 15.14 23.70
N GLU A 3 -7.77 15.41 24.95
CA GLU A 3 -8.09 16.65 25.68
C GLU A 3 -7.40 17.91 25.12
N LYS A 4 -6.37 17.72 24.28
CA LYS A 4 -5.61 18.82 23.64
C LYS A 4 -6.11 19.18 22.25
N LEU A 5 -7.23 18.61 21.83
CA LEU A 5 -7.84 18.89 20.53
C LEU A 5 -9.34 19.11 20.69
N ARG A 6 -9.86 20.16 20.08
CA ARG A 6 -11.28 20.51 20.03
C ARG A 6 -11.71 20.65 18.59
N MET A 7 -12.56 19.72 18.12
CA MET A 7 -13.19 19.87 16.82
C MET A 7 -14.21 20.99 16.85
N ILE A 8 -14.14 21.89 15.86
CA ILE A 8 -15.08 23.00 15.68
C ILE A 8 -16.07 22.67 14.58
N ALA A 9 -15.57 22.25 13.42
CA ALA A 9 -16.40 21.92 12.28
C ALA A 9 -15.73 20.88 11.39
N SER A 10 -16.55 20.12 10.67
CA SER A 10 -16.13 19.23 9.60
C SER A 10 -17.09 19.44 8.42
N GLU A 11 -16.56 19.77 7.27
CA GLU A 11 -17.29 20.10 6.05
C GLU A 11 -16.89 19.09 4.95
N LEU A 12 -17.86 18.43 4.33
CA LEU A 12 -17.65 17.58 3.18
C LEU A 12 -17.48 18.44 1.93
N LEU A 13 -16.31 18.37 1.29
CA LEU A 13 -15.99 19.11 0.07
C LEU A 13 -16.27 18.31 -1.19
N SER A 14 -16.04 16.99 -1.15
CA SER A 14 -16.28 16.08 -2.27
C SER A 14 -16.48 14.66 -1.75
N ALA A 15 -17.37 13.89 -2.40
CA ALA A 15 -17.62 12.49 -2.15
C ALA A 15 -17.82 11.78 -3.49
N ASN A 16 -16.73 11.31 -4.10
CA ASN A 16 -16.72 10.58 -5.36
C ASN A 16 -15.97 9.26 -5.16
N TRP A 17 -14.74 9.16 -5.65
CA TRP A 17 -13.87 8.00 -5.44
C TRP A 17 -13.48 7.81 -3.97
N GLY A 18 -13.34 8.91 -3.23
CA GLY A 18 -13.13 8.98 -1.80
C GLY A 18 -13.75 10.27 -1.26
N GLU A 19 -13.73 10.45 0.04
CA GLU A 19 -14.24 11.66 0.68
C GLU A 19 -13.11 12.67 0.93
N LEU A 20 -13.29 13.90 0.43
CA LEU A 20 -12.48 15.05 0.80
C LEU A 20 -13.24 15.88 1.82
N LYS A 21 -12.67 16.04 3.02
CA LYS A 21 -13.26 16.83 4.11
C LYS A 21 -12.31 17.95 4.54
N LYS A 22 -12.90 19.11 4.88
CA LYS A 22 -12.21 20.22 5.54
C LYS A 22 -12.59 20.26 7.01
N HIS A 23 -11.59 20.23 7.88
CA HIS A 23 -11.75 20.27 9.33
C HIS A 23 -11.22 21.57 9.90
N THR A 24 -12.02 22.21 10.76
CA THR A 24 -11.59 23.31 11.60
C THR A 24 -11.51 22.82 13.02
N PHE A 25 -10.39 23.02 13.69
CA PHE A 25 -10.16 22.56 15.06
C PHE A 25 -9.22 23.49 15.82
N GLU A 26 -9.20 23.37 17.14
CA GLU A 26 -8.20 23.99 18.00
C GLU A 26 -7.27 22.91 18.57
N LEU A 27 -5.99 23.16 18.49
CA LEU A 27 -4.95 22.33 19.07
C LEU A 27 -4.23 23.11 20.16
N GLN A 28 -4.11 22.50 21.36
CA GLN A 28 -3.30 23.05 22.43
C GLN A 28 -1.82 22.85 22.11
N ARG A 29 -1.09 23.94 22.00
CA ARG A 29 0.36 23.96 21.77
C ARG A 29 1.13 23.50 23.01
N ARG A 30 2.44 23.27 22.84
CA ARG A 30 3.32 22.87 23.94
C ARG A 30 3.43 23.90 25.07
N ASP A 31 3.25 25.19 24.74
CA ASP A 31 3.25 26.31 25.67
C ASP A 31 1.90 26.50 26.40
N GLY A 32 0.93 25.63 26.15
CA GLY A 32 -0.42 25.67 26.72
C GLY A 32 -1.42 26.55 25.94
N SER A 33 -0.97 27.37 25.01
CA SER A 33 -1.86 28.20 24.19
C SER A 33 -2.68 27.36 23.21
N TRP A 34 -3.87 27.85 22.83
CA TRP A 34 -4.74 27.22 21.85
C TRP A 34 -4.55 27.88 20.48
N GLN A 35 -4.35 27.06 19.45
CA GLN A 35 -4.21 27.51 18.08
C GLN A 35 -5.31 26.92 17.21
N ARG A 36 -6.09 27.79 16.58
CA ARG A 36 -7.06 27.38 15.55
C ARG A 36 -6.32 26.97 14.28
N GLN A 37 -6.68 25.83 13.73
CA GLN A 37 -6.10 25.27 12.51
C GLN A 37 -7.20 24.80 11.57
N VAL A 38 -6.88 24.76 10.29
CA VAL A 38 -7.71 24.18 9.23
C VAL A 38 -6.86 23.13 8.51
N ARG A 39 -7.42 21.93 8.28
CA ARG A 39 -6.78 20.85 7.52
C ARG A 39 -7.81 20.20 6.61
N GLU A 40 -7.33 19.71 5.49
CA GLU A 40 -8.11 18.83 4.63
C GLU A 40 -7.63 17.40 4.81
N THR A 41 -8.57 16.45 4.76
CA THR A 41 -8.28 15.02 4.78
C THR A 41 -8.96 14.36 3.59
N TYR A 42 -8.19 13.52 2.89
CA TYR A 42 -8.74 12.63 1.88
C TYR A 42 -8.84 11.22 2.45
N ASP A 43 -10.05 10.68 2.44
CA ASP A 43 -10.36 9.33 2.92
C ASP A 43 -10.82 8.48 1.74
N ARG A 44 -10.03 7.48 1.38
CA ARG A 44 -10.33 6.48 0.34
C ARG A 44 -10.49 5.07 0.91
N GLY A 45 -10.54 4.95 2.23
CA GLY A 45 -10.49 3.70 2.95
C GLY A 45 -9.06 3.26 3.26
N HIS A 46 -8.95 2.08 3.84
CA HIS A 46 -7.70 1.43 4.19
C HIS A 46 -7.40 0.30 3.19
N GLY A 47 -6.16 -0.19 3.18
CA GLY A 47 -5.75 -1.28 2.31
C GLY A 47 -4.82 -2.28 2.98
N ALA A 48 -4.55 -3.37 2.27
CA ALA A 48 -3.53 -4.34 2.62
C ALA A 48 -2.60 -4.57 1.44
N ALA A 49 -1.35 -4.89 1.74
CA ALA A 49 -0.34 -5.23 0.73
C ALA A 49 0.47 -6.44 1.19
N VAL A 50 0.97 -7.22 0.25
CA VAL A 50 1.75 -8.41 0.56
C VAL A 50 2.94 -8.56 -0.38
N LEU A 51 4.11 -8.85 0.17
CA LEU A 51 5.27 -9.27 -0.62
C LEU A 51 5.44 -10.77 -0.47
N LEU A 52 5.33 -11.49 -1.57
CA LEU A 52 5.56 -12.92 -1.64
C LEU A 52 7.02 -13.19 -1.95
N PHE A 53 7.65 -14.11 -1.21
CA PHE A 53 9.04 -14.50 -1.40
C PHE A 53 9.20 -16.02 -1.44
N ASN A 54 10.23 -16.49 -2.13
CA ASN A 54 10.58 -17.90 -2.20
C ASN A 54 12.07 -18.09 -1.86
N ARG A 55 12.35 -18.80 -0.76
CA ARG A 55 13.73 -18.99 -0.27
C ARG A 55 14.57 -19.86 -1.17
N ASP A 56 13.98 -20.92 -1.72
CA ASP A 56 14.72 -21.87 -2.53
C ASP A 56 15.19 -21.26 -3.84
N LYS A 57 14.36 -20.38 -4.43
CA LYS A 57 14.67 -19.68 -5.68
C LYS A 57 15.41 -18.34 -5.46
N GLY A 58 15.34 -17.76 -4.27
CA GLY A 58 15.82 -16.39 -4.01
C GLY A 58 15.03 -15.32 -4.76
N THR A 59 13.73 -15.55 -4.99
CA THR A 59 12.86 -14.69 -5.78
C THR A 59 11.71 -14.11 -4.96
N ILE A 60 11.15 -13.02 -5.47
CA ILE A 60 9.93 -12.37 -4.97
C ILE A 60 8.93 -12.19 -6.11
N ILE A 61 7.66 -12.00 -5.75
CA ILE A 61 6.60 -11.65 -6.69
C ILE A 61 6.26 -10.17 -6.51
N LEU A 62 6.32 -9.45 -7.61
CA LEU A 62 5.89 -8.05 -7.75
C LEU A 62 4.82 -7.96 -8.84
N THR A 63 4.17 -6.83 -8.90
CA THR A 63 3.21 -6.47 -9.96
C THR A 63 3.68 -5.21 -10.68
N ARG A 64 3.27 -5.05 -11.93
CA ARG A 64 3.43 -3.80 -12.66
C ARG A 64 2.07 -3.36 -13.17
N GLN A 65 1.68 -2.12 -12.84
CA GLN A 65 0.40 -1.58 -13.28
C GLN A 65 0.48 -0.07 -13.53
N PHE A 66 -0.42 0.41 -14.38
CA PHE A 66 -0.55 1.84 -14.66
C PHE A 66 -1.09 2.60 -13.45
N ARG A 67 -0.44 3.71 -13.09
CA ARG A 67 -0.87 4.61 -12.03
C ARG A 67 -1.14 6.02 -12.57
N PHE A 68 -2.42 6.35 -12.75
CA PHE A 68 -2.83 7.66 -13.25
C PHE A 68 -2.20 8.85 -12.50
N PRO A 69 -2.08 8.85 -11.15
CA PRO A 69 -1.43 9.95 -10.44
C PRO A 69 0.04 10.16 -10.84
N ALA A 70 0.80 9.09 -11.08
CA ALA A 70 2.18 9.17 -11.56
C ALA A 70 2.23 9.82 -12.95
N TRP A 71 1.40 9.34 -13.88
CA TRP A 71 1.27 9.94 -15.21
C TRP A 71 0.89 11.42 -15.15
N TYR A 72 -0.10 11.77 -14.30
CA TYR A 72 -0.58 13.16 -14.16
C TYR A 72 0.50 14.10 -13.61
N MET A 73 1.39 13.60 -12.75
CA MET A 73 2.52 14.36 -12.22
C MET A 73 3.70 14.45 -13.19
N GLY A 74 3.63 13.79 -14.34
CA GLY A 74 4.63 13.89 -15.41
C GLY A 74 5.72 12.84 -15.35
N ASP A 75 5.51 11.73 -14.65
CA ASP A 75 6.45 10.61 -14.66
C ASP A 75 6.56 10.04 -16.08
N GLU A 76 7.77 9.85 -16.57
CA GLU A 76 8.03 9.29 -17.90
C GLU A 76 7.57 7.83 -17.99
N ASN A 77 7.60 7.10 -16.88
CA ASN A 77 7.09 5.73 -16.80
C ASN A 77 6.06 5.58 -15.67
N PRO A 78 4.76 5.76 -15.98
CA PRO A 78 3.68 5.63 -14.99
C PRO A 78 3.26 4.18 -14.70
N TRP A 79 3.94 3.20 -15.26
CA TRP A 79 3.78 1.78 -14.96
C TRP A 79 4.65 1.40 -13.77
N LEU A 80 4.09 1.53 -12.56
CA LEU A 80 4.84 1.32 -11.34
C LEU A 80 5.02 -0.16 -11.02
N VAL A 81 6.20 -0.50 -10.48
CA VAL A 81 6.49 -1.83 -9.94
C VAL A 81 6.19 -1.81 -8.45
N GLU A 82 5.28 -2.67 -8.02
CA GLU A 82 4.69 -2.65 -6.70
C GLU A 82 4.56 -4.05 -6.09
N ALA A 83 4.45 -4.12 -4.77
CA ALA A 83 3.93 -5.31 -4.10
C ALA A 83 2.40 -5.36 -4.29
N PRO A 84 1.81 -6.54 -4.54
CA PRO A 84 0.36 -6.74 -4.63
C PRO A 84 -0.39 -6.08 -3.49
N ALA A 85 -1.45 -5.35 -3.81
CA ALA A 85 -2.17 -4.57 -2.82
C ALA A 85 -3.54 -4.09 -3.26
N GLY A 86 -4.53 -4.15 -2.37
CA GLY A 86 -5.85 -3.61 -2.60
C GLY A 86 -6.51 -3.00 -1.38
N LYS A 87 -7.73 -2.54 -1.58
CA LYS A 87 -8.57 -1.93 -0.55
C LYS A 87 -9.25 -3.00 0.29
N LEU A 88 -9.45 -2.69 1.57
CA LEU A 88 -10.12 -3.65 2.48
C LEU A 88 -11.58 -3.91 2.09
N ASP A 89 -12.30 -2.91 1.63
CA ASP A 89 -13.70 -2.95 1.18
C ASP A 89 -14.64 -3.77 2.10
N GLY A 90 -14.35 -3.75 3.40
CA GLY A 90 -15.09 -4.46 4.45
C GLY A 90 -14.47 -5.77 4.91
N ASP A 91 -13.47 -6.28 4.22
CA ASP A 91 -12.70 -7.45 4.64
C ASP A 91 -11.75 -7.11 5.80
N ASP A 92 -11.37 -8.11 6.58
CA ASP A 92 -10.23 -7.96 7.49
C ASP A 92 -8.91 -7.90 6.69
N PRO A 93 -7.88 -7.23 7.22
CA PRO A 93 -6.64 -7.00 6.46
C PRO A 93 -5.90 -8.27 6.00
N LEU A 94 -5.97 -9.35 6.76
CA LEU A 94 -5.32 -10.61 6.40
C LEU A 94 -6.04 -11.30 5.25
N THR A 95 -7.36 -11.32 5.28
CA THR A 95 -8.21 -11.84 4.21
C THR A 95 -8.00 -11.03 2.92
N CYS A 96 -8.02 -9.69 3.01
CA CYS A 96 -7.74 -8.82 1.88
C CYS A 96 -6.37 -9.12 1.27
N ALA A 97 -5.29 -9.17 2.07
CA ALA A 97 -3.94 -9.44 1.54
C ALA A 97 -3.84 -10.79 0.81
N LYS A 98 -4.55 -11.83 1.29
CA LYS A 98 -4.58 -13.14 0.62
C LYS A 98 -5.35 -13.09 -0.70
N LYS A 99 -6.48 -12.40 -0.70
CA LYS A 99 -7.31 -12.20 -1.88
C LYS A 99 -6.54 -11.46 -2.97
N GLU A 100 -5.88 -10.34 -2.62
CA GLU A 100 -5.07 -9.56 -3.55
C GLU A 100 -3.88 -10.37 -4.12
N ALA A 101 -3.20 -11.17 -3.28
CA ALA A 101 -2.16 -12.08 -3.77
C ALA A 101 -2.68 -13.02 -4.84
N GLU A 102 -3.87 -13.61 -4.65
CA GLU A 102 -4.47 -14.53 -5.60
C GLU A 102 -4.97 -13.82 -6.87
N GLU A 103 -5.65 -12.69 -6.75
CA GLU A 103 -6.25 -11.94 -7.86
C GLU A 103 -5.19 -11.29 -8.75
N GLU A 104 -4.20 -10.63 -8.16
CA GLU A 104 -3.16 -9.92 -8.93
C GLU A 104 -2.06 -10.85 -9.45
N THR A 105 -1.68 -11.89 -8.68
CA THR A 105 -0.50 -12.71 -9.00
C THR A 105 -0.79 -14.16 -9.35
N GLY A 106 -1.97 -14.63 -9.02
CA GLY A 106 -2.37 -16.03 -9.18
C GLY A 106 -1.84 -16.97 -8.10
N TYR A 107 -1.15 -16.48 -7.08
CA TYR A 107 -0.62 -17.31 -5.99
C TYR A 107 -1.58 -17.37 -4.81
N ARG A 108 -1.96 -18.59 -4.40
CA ARG A 108 -2.75 -18.83 -3.18
C ARG A 108 -1.83 -19.05 -2.00
N ILE A 109 -1.91 -18.18 -1.00
CA ILE A 109 -1.04 -18.19 0.17
C ILE A 109 -1.86 -18.41 1.43
N HIS A 110 -1.38 -19.32 2.28
CA HIS A 110 -2.05 -19.66 3.54
C HIS A 110 -1.54 -18.84 4.72
N ASP A 111 -0.22 -18.67 4.82
CA ASP A 111 0.42 -18.03 5.96
C ASP A 111 1.07 -16.71 5.57
N LEU A 112 0.59 -15.64 6.20
CA LEU A 112 1.13 -14.29 6.06
C LEU A 112 1.56 -13.76 7.43
N THR A 113 2.70 -13.09 7.46
CA THR A 113 3.21 -12.41 8.64
C THR A 113 3.03 -10.90 8.50
N LEU A 114 2.37 -10.28 9.47
CA LEU A 114 2.22 -8.82 9.52
C LEU A 114 3.58 -8.17 9.82
N VAL A 115 3.98 -7.25 8.96
CA VAL A 115 5.21 -6.47 9.07
C VAL A 115 4.98 -5.15 9.80
N ALA A 116 4.00 -4.37 9.33
CA ALA A 116 3.70 -3.05 9.86
C ALA A 116 2.31 -2.57 9.44
N THR A 117 1.82 -1.51 10.08
CA THR A 117 0.58 -0.81 9.71
C THR A 117 0.82 0.70 9.61
N PRO A 118 1.62 1.16 8.63
CA PRO A 118 1.96 2.56 8.48
C PRO A 118 0.81 3.42 7.98
N TYR A 119 0.88 4.72 8.27
CA TYR A 119 0.26 5.74 7.43
C TYR A 119 1.21 6.05 6.28
N MET A 120 0.72 6.07 5.06
CA MET A 120 1.55 6.34 3.88
C MET A 120 1.71 7.84 3.62
N SER A 121 0.68 8.64 3.88
CA SER A 121 0.71 10.08 3.69
C SER A 121 -0.07 10.82 4.82
N PRO A 122 0.44 10.79 6.09
CA PRO A 122 -0.32 11.24 7.27
C PRO A 122 -0.58 12.75 7.32
N GLY A 123 -0.01 13.53 6.42
CA GLY A 123 -0.26 14.97 6.32
C GLY A 123 -1.63 15.33 5.77
N SER A 124 -2.24 14.46 4.96
CA SER A 124 -3.51 14.73 4.28
C SER A 124 -4.38 13.52 4.01
N VAL A 125 -3.83 12.31 4.04
CA VAL A 125 -4.56 11.07 3.74
C VAL A 125 -4.78 10.27 5.00
N THR A 126 -6.00 9.75 5.18
CA THR A 126 -6.37 8.95 6.36
C THR A 126 -5.95 7.50 6.24
N GLU A 127 -5.56 7.05 5.04
CA GLU A 127 -5.24 5.68 4.71
C GLU A 127 -4.15 5.08 5.61
N ARG A 128 -4.41 3.86 6.06
CA ARG A 128 -3.42 2.94 6.64
C ARG A 128 -3.33 1.70 5.79
N LEU A 129 -2.12 1.18 5.63
CA LEU A 129 -1.89 -0.09 4.94
C LEU A 129 -1.41 -1.14 5.92
N TRP A 130 -2.00 -2.34 5.87
CA TRP A 130 -1.48 -3.53 6.55
C TRP A 130 -0.52 -4.23 5.62
N LEU A 131 0.77 -4.20 5.97
CA LEU A 131 1.85 -4.75 5.15
C LEU A 131 2.20 -6.15 5.64
N TYR A 132 2.14 -7.12 4.74
CA TYR A 132 2.41 -8.53 5.02
C TYR A 132 3.57 -9.04 4.19
N VAL A 133 4.20 -10.10 4.67
CA VAL A 133 5.09 -10.97 3.88
C VAL A 133 4.60 -12.40 3.97
N GLY A 134 4.78 -13.17 2.89
CA GLY A 134 4.42 -14.59 2.83
C GLY A 134 5.37 -15.38 1.95
N GLU A 135 5.68 -16.62 2.36
CA GLU A 135 6.46 -17.54 1.54
C GLU A 135 5.55 -18.22 0.53
N TYR A 136 5.91 -18.18 -0.76
CA TYR A 136 5.16 -18.88 -1.80
C TYR A 136 5.88 -20.13 -2.27
N ASP A 137 5.11 -21.17 -2.58
CA ASP A 137 5.57 -22.32 -3.33
C ASP A 137 5.30 -22.08 -4.82
N ALA A 138 6.24 -22.47 -5.68
CA ALA A 138 6.07 -22.39 -7.14
C ALA A 138 4.84 -23.15 -7.64
N ASN A 139 4.40 -24.20 -6.91
CA ASN A 139 3.21 -24.96 -7.22
C ASN A 139 1.91 -24.36 -6.67
N ALA A 140 2.00 -23.29 -5.86
CA ALA A 140 0.83 -22.59 -5.29
C ALA A 140 0.18 -21.63 -6.28
N ARG A 141 0.71 -21.49 -7.50
CA ARG A 141 0.12 -20.67 -8.55
C ARG A 141 -1.09 -21.38 -9.16
N ILE A 142 -2.27 -20.81 -8.98
CA ILE A 142 -3.57 -21.40 -9.39
C ILE A 142 -4.18 -20.71 -10.60
N SER A 143 -3.71 -19.51 -10.95
CA SER A 143 -4.19 -18.72 -12.09
C SER A 143 -3.05 -17.89 -12.70
N ALA A 144 -3.35 -17.17 -13.77
CA ALA A 144 -2.41 -16.23 -14.37
C ALA A 144 -2.22 -14.96 -13.53
N GLY A 145 -3.15 -14.66 -12.62
CA GLY A 145 -3.26 -13.35 -11.99
C GLY A 145 -3.73 -12.31 -12.99
N GLY A 146 -3.35 -11.06 -12.78
CA GLY A 146 -3.61 -9.97 -13.72
C GLY A 146 -4.62 -8.95 -13.20
N GLY A 147 -5.17 -9.16 -11.99
CA GLY A 147 -6.19 -8.31 -11.39
C GLY A 147 -7.59 -8.57 -11.96
N LEU A 148 -8.51 -7.66 -11.68
CA LEU A 148 -9.93 -7.76 -12.03
C LEU A 148 -10.29 -6.73 -13.11
N GLU A 149 -10.64 -7.19 -14.31
CA GLU A 149 -10.99 -6.34 -15.46
C GLU A 149 -12.13 -5.35 -15.11
N HIS A 150 -13.10 -5.78 -14.32
CA HIS A 150 -14.24 -4.92 -13.93
C HIS A 150 -13.85 -3.80 -12.94
N GLU A 151 -12.68 -3.88 -12.32
CA GLU A 151 -12.06 -2.82 -11.51
C GLU A 151 -11.13 -1.93 -12.33
N GLY A 152 -10.97 -2.23 -13.62
CA GLY A 152 -10.11 -1.49 -14.53
C GLY A 152 -8.63 -1.83 -14.37
N GLU A 153 -8.34 -3.02 -13.84
CA GLU A 153 -6.98 -3.51 -13.64
C GLU A 153 -6.45 -4.22 -14.88
N ASP A 154 -5.19 -3.97 -15.19
CA ASP A 154 -4.38 -4.63 -16.20
C ASP A 154 -2.98 -4.78 -15.61
N ILE A 155 -2.80 -5.87 -14.86
CA ILE A 155 -1.65 -6.08 -13.98
C ILE A 155 -0.73 -7.15 -14.58
N GLU A 156 0.54 -6.80 -14.74
CA GLU A 156 1.59 -7.75 -15.08
C GLU A 156 2.21 -8.33 -13.80
N THR A 157 2.21 -9.65 -13.66
CA THR A 157 2.89 -10.35 -12.56
C THR A 157 4.36 -10.59 -12.90
N LEU A 158 5.27 -10.19 -12.01
CA LEU A 158 6.71 -10.30 -12.17
C LEU A 158 7.30 -11.22 -11.10
N GLU A 159 7.96 -12.32 -11.49
CA GLU A 159 8.84 -13.08 -10.59
C GLU A 159 10.27 -12.57 -10.79
N VAL A 160 10.83 -11.94 -9.75
CA VAL A 160 12.11 -11.21 -9.83
C VAL A 160 13.09 -11.78 -8.80
N PRO A 161 14.37 -12.02 -9.15
CA PRO A 161 15.40 -12.28 -8.14
C PRO A 161 15.44 -11.14 -7.11
N PHE A 162 15.53 -11.48 -5.82
CA PHE A 162 15.53 -10.47 -4.76
C PHE A 162 16.67 -9.46 -4.92
N THR A 163 17.85 -9.94 -5.33
CA THR A 163 19.01 -9.08 -5.62
C THR A 163 18.72 -8.06 -6.72
N GLU A 164 17.98 -8.46 -7.77
CA GLU A 164 17.57 -7.53 -8.84
C GLU A 164 16.53 -6.53 -8.34
N ALA A 165 15.55 -6.96 -7.54
CA ALA A 165 14.59 -6.04 -6.94
C ALA A 165 15.26 -4.97 -6.07
N MET A 166 16.28 -5.35 -5.30
CA MET A 166 17.09 -4.39 -4.52
C MET A 166 17.88 -3.44 -5.42
N ALA A 167 18.42 -3.93 -6.54
CA ALA A 167 19.08 -3.08 -7.54
C ALA A 167 18.09 -2.13 -8.23
N MET A 168 16.87 -2.60 -8.55
CA MET A 168 15.79 -1.73 -9.08
C MET A 168 15.42 -0.62 -8.08
N LEU A 169 15.39 -0.95 -6.78
CA LEU A 169 15.16 0.04 -5.73
C LEU A 169 16.29 1.10 -5.70
N GLU A 170 17.55 0.68 -5.76
CA GLU A 170 18.71 1.59 -5.80
C GLU A 170 18.71 2.51 -7.02
N ARG A 171 18.26 2.02 -8.17
CA ARG A 171 18.12 2.80 -9.41
C ARG A 171 16.88 3.69 -9.44
N GLY A 172 15.99 3.60 -8.43
CA GLY A 172 14.73 4.35 -8.38
C GLY A 172 13.62 3.83 -9.31
N GLU A 173 13.78 2.62 -9.86
CA GLU A 173 12.75 1.96 -10.67
C GLU A 173 11.57 1.46 -9.81
N ILE A 174 11.84 1.13 -8.55
CA ILE A 174 10.82 0.88 -7.52
C ILE A 174 10.69 2.14 -6.68
N ALA A 175 9.60 2.88 -6.87
CA ALA A 175 9.32 4.15 -6.21
C ALA A 175 8.13 4.08 -5.24
N ASP A 176 7.43 2.96 -5.19
CA ASP A 176 6.27 2.78 -4.34
C ASP A 176 6.65 2.50 -2.87
N GLY A 177 6.13 3.33 -1.95
CA GLY A 177 6.53 3.32 -0.54
C GLY A 177 6.23 2.00 0.19
N LYS A 178 5.09 1.35 -0.06
CA LYS A 178 4.75 0.07 0.57
C LYS A 178 5.71 -1.03 0.14
N THR A 179 6.07 -1.06 -1.13
CA THR A 179 7.02 -2.01 -1.72
C THR A 179 8.42 -1.82 -1.15
N ILE A 180 8.88 -0.57 -1.05
CA ILE A 180 10.17 -0.23 -0.43
C ILE A 180 10.24 -0.75 1.01
N ILE A 181 9.20 -0.51 1.81
CA ILE A 181 9.15 -0.97 3.22
C ILE A 181 9.24 -2.50 3.28
N LEU A 182 8.51 -3.20 2.43
CA LEU A 182 8.48 -4.66 2.41
C LEU A 182 9.81 -5.26 1.94
N LEU A 183 10.44 -4.71 0.89
CA LEU A 183 11.76 -5.13 0.43
C LEU A 183 12.83 -4.96 1.51
N GLN A 184 12.84 -3.78 2.14
CA GLN A 184 13.77 -3.51 3.24
C GLN A 184 13.53 -4.44 4.43
N HIS A 185 12.27 -4.78 4.74
CA HIS A 185 11.97 -5.75 5.79
C HIS A 185 12.55 -7.13 5.48
N VAL A 186 12.36 -7.63 4.25
CA VAL A 186 12.92 -8.92 3.80
C VAL A 186 14.44 -8.92 3.94
N ALA A 187 15.12 -7.86 3.50
CA ALA A 187 16.56 -7.70 3.63
C ALA A 187 17.02 -7.67 5.09
N LEU A 188 16.41 -6.82 5.93
CA LEU A 188 16.79 -6.65 7.34
C LEU A 188 16.56 -7.90 8.19
N LYS A 189 15.60 -8.72 7.82
CA LYS A 189 15.28 -9.99 8.52
C LYS A 189 16.05 -11.19 7.96
N GLY A 190 16.79 -11.02 6.86
CA GLY A 190 17.50 -12.12 6.21
C GLY A 190 16.53 -13.23 5.77
N LEU A 191 15.38 -12.86 5.20
CA LEU A 191 14.42 -13.82 4.71
C LEU A 191 14.85 -14.40 3.36
N LEU A 192 15.63 -13.62 2.59
CA LEU A 192 16.31 -13.96 1.34
C LEU A 192 17.76 -13.47 1.38
#